data_e865f550936f57aceeb613ef5cf1bfe8
#
_entry.id   e865f550936f57aceeb613ef5cf1bfe8
#
_cell.length_a   1.000
_cell.length_b   1.000
_cell.length_c   1.000
_cell.angle_alpha   90.00
_cell.angle_beta   90.00
_cell.angle_gamma   90.00
#
_symmetry.space_group_name_H-M   'P 1'
#
loop_
_entity.id
_entity.type
_entity.pdbx_description
1 polymer ?
#
loop_
_entity_poly.entity_id
_entity_poly.type
_entity_poly.pdbx_seq_one_letter_code
_entity_poly.pdbx_strand_id
1 'polypeptide(L)'
;MYHNHVIFIDMQLNEQIKRIKSLMLENVKDYNIVTAGDLNSQYGMRVYIENSNGDLIGETNIIDFENGLRLSPNLTSFMDNKSEPFGMDNAVYQYSLSVEEPFRGQGWGEKLKQECHDIIRNLGYKYATNIVRCDNHASQGLMKKLGYQKHQSNGERDVLYFEL
;
A
#
# COMPACT_ATOMS: atom_id res chain seq x y z
N MET A 1 -29.10 -23.21 -29.38
CA MET A 1 -27.85 -22.90 -30.12
C MET A 1 -27.16 -21.58 -29.70
N TYR A 2 -27.86 -20.69 -28.98
CA TYR A 2 -27.30 -19.37 -28.56
C TYR A 2 -26.34 -19.41 -27.33
N HIS A 3 -26.43 -20.41 -26.46
CA HIS A 3 -25.64 -20.48 -25.24
C HIS A 3 -24.14 -20.72 -25.49
N ASN A 4 -23.78 -21.47 -26.50
CA ASN A 4 -22.38 -21.77 -26.83
C ASN A 4 -21.65 -20.59 -27.48
N HIS A 5 -22.36 -19.68 -28.13
CA HIS A 5 -21.75 -18.50 -28.77
C HIS A 5 -21.35 -17.44 -27.75
N VAL A 6 -22.17 -17.23 -26.70
CA VAL A 6 -21.88 -16.26 -25.63
C VAL A 6 -20.66 -16.69 -24.82
N ILE A 7 -20.55 -17.98 -24.47
CA ILE A 7 -19.41 -18.53 -23.73
C ILE A 7 -18.11 -18.40 -24.55
N PHE A 8 -18.17 -18.59 -25.86
CA PHE A 8 -17.00 -18.49 -26.73
C PHE A 8 -16.49 -17.04 -26.87
N ILE A 9 -17.42 -16.08 -26.96
CA ILE A 9 -17.09 -14.64 -27.00
C ILE A 9 -16.48 -14.17 -25.67
N ASP A 10 -17.01 -14.62 -24.53
CA ASP A 10 -16.45 -14.32 -23.21
C ASP A 10 -15.04 -14.89 -23.01
N MET A 11 -14.80 -16.09 -23.50
CA MET A 11 -13.46 -16.70 -23.45
C MET A 11 -12.44 -15.92 -24.29
N GLN A 12 -12.81 -15.50 -25.51
CA GLN A 12 -11.93 -14.69 -26.37
C GLN A 12 -11.65 -13.32 -25.78
N LEU A 13 -12.65 -12.67 -25.18
CA LEU A 13 -12.48 -11.37 -24.53
C LEU A 13 -11.54 -11.48 -23.33
N ASN A 14 -11.69 -12.50 -22.50
CA ASN A 14 -10.81 -12.75 -21.37
C ASN A 14 -9.35 -13.02 -21.78
N GLU A 15 -9.12 -13.75 -22.87
CA GLU A 15 -7.78 -13.96 -23.41
C GLU A 15 -7.18 -12.68 -24.00
N GLN A 16 -7.97 -11.85 -24.66
CA GLN A 16 -7.54 -10.54 -25.13
C GLN A 16 -7.17 -9.60 -23.97
N ILE A 17 -7.98 -9.58 -22.91
CA ILE A 17 -7.70 -8.79 -21.68
C ILE A 17 -6.40 -9.27 -21.02
N LYS A 18 -6.18 -10.59 -20.92
CA LYS A 18 -4.91 -11.13 -20.38
C LYS A 18 -3.72 -10.73 -21.23
N ARG A 19 -3.85 -10.76 -22.56
CA ARG A 19 -2.79 -10.38 -23.49
C ARG A 19 -2.47 -8.88 -23.41
N ILE A 20 -3.50 -8.03 -23.31
CA ILE A 20 -3.32 -6.59 -23.13
C ILE A 20 -2.62 -6.32 -21.78
N LYS A 21 -3.05 -6.97 -20.70
CA LYS A 21 -2.40 -6.86 -19.39
C LYS A 21 -0.94 -7.31 -19.43
N SER A 22 -0.64 -8.41 -20.14
CA SER A 22 0.74 -8.89 -20.33
C SER A 22 1.60 -7.90 -21.11
N LEU A 23 1.07 -7.32 -22.18
CA LEU A 23 1.76 -6.29 -22.96
C LEU A 23 1.97 -4.99 -22.16
N MET A 24 1.04 -4.62 -21.32
CA MET A 24 1.20 -3.48 -20.39
C MET A 24 2.29 -3.76 -19.36
N LEU A 25 2.39 -4.98 -18.84
CA LEU A 25 3.45 -5.41 -17.92
C LEU A 25 4.83 -5.44 -18.59
N GLU A 26 4.91 -5.87 -19.87
CA GLU A 26 6.16 -5.85 -20.63
C GLU A 26 6.67 -4.42 -20.90
N ASN A 27 5.76 -3.45 -20.98
CA ASN A 27 6.10 -2.03 -21.18
C ASN A 27 6.50 -1.29 -19.91
N VAL A 28 6.28 -1.88 -18.72
CA VAL A 28 6.70 -1.30 -17.43
C VAL A 28 7.96 -1.99 -16.91
N LYS A 29 8.93 -2.26 -17.78
CA LYS A 29 10.24 -2.81 -17.38
C LYS A 29 11.08 -1.79 -16.62
N ASP A 30 10.91 -0.51 -16.93
CA ASP A 30 11.61 0.58 -16.30
C ASP A 30 10.60 1.45 -15.53
N TYR A 31 10.78 1.52 -14.23
CA TYR A 31 10.01 2.39 -13.36
C TYR A 31 10.96 3.14 -12.41
N ASN A 32 10.56 4.32 -12.01
CA ASN A 32 11.25 5.12 -11.02
C ASN A 32 10.48 5.14 -9.70
N ILE A 33 11.23 5.07 -8.60
CA ILE A 33 10.70 5.34 -7.27
C ILE A 33 11.10 6.75 -6.92
N VAL A 34 10.09 7.56 -6.62
CA VAL A 34 10.27 8.98 -6.33
C VAL A 34 9.74 9.28 -4.93
N THR A 35 10.51 10.06 -4.18
CA THR A 35 10.10 10.59 -2.88
C THR A 35 9.95 12.09 -2.95
N ALA A 36 8.93 12.63 -2.29
CA ALA A 36 8.69 14.06 -2.18
C ALA A 36 8.22 14.44 -0.77
N GLY A 37 8.76 15.53 -0.24
CA GLY A 37 8.46 16.00 1.13
C GLY A 37 9.43 15.46 2.17
N ASP A 38 9.10 15.72 3.43
CA ASP A 38 9.88 15.34 4.61
C ASP A 38 9.01 14.50 5.55
N LEU A 39 9.58 13.39 6.04
CA LEU A 39 8.90 12.47 6.96
C LEU A 39 8.36 13.18 8.20
N ASN A 40 9.11 14.15 8.73
CA ASN A 40 8.78 14.91 9.93
C ASN A 40 7.87 16.12 9.67
N SER A 41 7.48 16.37 8.42
CA SER A 41 6.50 17.42 8.11
C SER A 41 5.10 17.01 8.53
N GLN A 42 4.20 18.00 8.68
CA GLN A 42 2.81 17.71 9.05
C GLN A 42 2.04 16.82 8.05
N TYR A 43 2.55 16.67 6.83
CA TYR A 43 1.95 15.82 5.77
C TYR A 43 2.81 14.60 5.43
N GLY A 44 3.99 14.46 6.06
CA GLY A 44 4.91 13.37 5.80
C GLY A 44 5.56 13.43 4.42
N MET A 45 6.08 12.28 4.02
CA MET A 45 6.75 12.06 2.74
C MET A 45 5.83 11.26 1.82
N ARG A 46 5.63 11.73 0.61
CA ARG A 46 4.97 10.98 -0.47
C ARG A 46 5.99 10.07 -1.14
N VAL A 47 5.64 8.81 -1.31
CA VAL A 47 6.40 7.82 -2.07
C VAL A 47 5.53 7.37 -3.25
N TYR A 48 6.04 7.46 -4.46
CA TYR A 48 5.28 7.06 -5.63
C TYR A 48 6.16 6.37 -6.67
N ILE A 49 5.51 5.57 -7.50
CA ILE A 49 6.12 4.87 -8.64
C ILE A 49 5.57 5.48 -9.92
N GLU A 50 6.46 5.82 -10.82
CA GLU A 50 6.13 6.25 -12.18
C GLU A 50 6.82 5.35 -13.21
N ASN A 51 6.20 5.20 -14.37
CA ASN A 51 6.82 4.51 -15.50
C ASN A 51 7.87 5.40 -16.19
N SER A 52 8.56 4.85 -17.20
CA SER A 52 9.57 5.58 -17.97
C SER A 52 9.03 6.81 -18.74
N ASN A 53 7.72 6.91 -18.92
CA ASN A 53 7.07 8.05 -19.57
C ASN A 53 6.65 9.14 -18.55
N GLY A 54 6.84 8.90 -17.25
CA GLY A 54 6.41 9.80 -16.19
C GLY A 54 4.94 9.60 -15.76
N ASP A 55 4.24 8.55 -16.22
CA ASP A 55 2.88 8.27 -15.79
C ASP A 55 2.90 7.65 -14.39
N LEU A 56 2.04 8.15 -13.50
CA LEU A 56 1.88 7.61 -12.15
C LEU A 56 1.30 6.20 -12.20
N ILE A 57 1.99 5.25 -11.56
CA ILE A 57 1.52 3.88 -11.37
C ILE A 57 0.78 3.75 -10.05
N GLY A 58 1.32 4.34 -8.99
CA GLY A 58 0.72 4.32 -7.67
C GLY A 58 1.52 5.11 -6.66
N GLU A 59 0.91 5.36 -5.51
CA GLU A 59 1.48 6.18 -4.46
C GLU A 59 1.05 5.75 -3.06
N THR A 60 1.83 6.14 -2.08
CA THR A 60 1.50 6.07 -0.66
C THR A 60 2.19 7.21 0.08
N ASN A 61 1.73 7.52 1.27
CA ASN A 61 2.38 8.49 2.13
C ASN A 61 2.92 7.77 3.37
N ILE A 62 4.07 8.24 3.83
CA ILE A 62 4.69 7.83 5.09
C ILE A 62 4.93 9.08 5.95
N ILE A 63 4.71 8.95 7.24
CA ILE A 63 4.88 10.04 8.20
C ILE A 63 5.40 9.45 9.50
N ASP A 64 6.20 10.20 10.26
CA ASP A 64 6.56 9.77 11.60
C ASP A 64 5.31 9.49 12.43
N PHE A 65 5.44 8.59 13.40
CA PHE A 65 4.27 8.05 14.09
C PHE A 65 3.55 9.12 14.94
N GLU A 66 4.29 10.06 15.54
CA GLU A 66 3.70 11.14 16.34
C GLU A 66 2.81 12.06 15.49
N ASN A 67 3.31 12.52 14.33
CA ASN A 67 2.52 13.32 13.40
C ASN A 67 1.38 12.51 12.77
N GLY A 68 1.57 11.20 12.55
CA GLY A 68 0.52 10.28 12.12
C GLY A 68 -0.65 10.23 13.10
N LEU A 69 -0.38 10.21 14.40
CA LEU A 69 -1.41 10.32 15.45
C LEU A 69 -2.23 11.61 15.35
N ARG A 70 -1.60 12.72 15.00
CA ARG A 70 -2.29 14.02 14.80
C ARG A 70 -3.15 14.03 13.55
N LEU A 71 -2.71 13.39 12.46
CA LEU A 71 -3.48 13.30 11.22
C LEU A 71 -4.69 12.38 11.31
N SER A 72 -4.61 11.35 12.14
CA SER A 72 -5.69 10.39 12.32
C SER A 72 -6.14 10.31 13.77
N PRO A 73 -7.13 11.12 14.19
CA PRO A 73 -7.70 11.03 15.55
C PRO A 73 -8.17 9.62 15.91
N ASN A 74 -8.55 8.81 14.91
CA ASN A 74 -8.88 7.41 15.11
C ASN A 74 -7.67 6.57 15.53
N LEU A 75 -6.46 6.97 15.19
CA LEU A 75 -5.22 6.31 15.62
C LEU A 75 -5.04 6.49 17.13
N THR A 76 -5.28 7.68 17.62
CA THR A 76 -5.19 8.00 19.07
C THR A 76 -6.15 7.18 19.92
N SER A 77 -7.34 6.86 19.42
CA SER A 77 -8.31 6.02 20.13
C SER A 77 -7.90 4.53 20.20
N PHE A 78 -6.94 4.11 19.36
CA PHE A 78 -6.37 2.75 19.39
C PHE A 78 -5.13 2.64 20.27
N MET A 79 -4.47 3.77 20.52
CA MET A 79 -3.22 3.79 21.27
C MET A 79 -3.50 4.15 22.72
N ASP A 80 -3.96 3.19 23.52
CA ASP A 80 -3.72 3.27 24.95
C ASP A 80 -2.22 3.44 25.18
N ASN A 81 -1.82 4.26 26.15
CA ASN A 81 -0.46 4.73 26.48
C ASN A 81 0.65 3.65 26.58
N LYS A 82 0.44 2.47 26.02
CA LYS A 82 1.35 1.33 25.97
C LYS A 82 1.48 0.84 24.53
N SER A 83 2.22 1.59 23.72
CA SER A 83 2.51 1.28 22.33
C SER A 83 3.59 0.19 22.15
N GLU A 84 3.60 -0.84 22.99
CA GLU A 84 4.36 -2.05 22.72
C GLU A 84 3.70 -2.81 21.55
N PRO A 85 4.44 -3.31 20.55
CA PRO A 85 5.91 -3.40 20.48
C PRO A 85 6.63 -2.18 19.88
N PHE A 86 5.90 -1.19 19.34
CA PHE A 86 6.52 -0.02 18.70
C PHE A 86 6.29 1.24 19.53
N GLY A 87 7.36 2.03 19.75
CA GLY A 87 7.30 3.35 20.35
C GLY A 87 7.22 4.46 19.31
N MET A 88 6.89 5.69 19.73
CA MET A 88 6.77 6.85 18.83
C MET A 88 8.05 7.14 18.05
N ASP A 89 9.22 6.88 18.64
CA ASP A 89 10.52 7.22 18.06
C ASP A 89 11.04 6.18 17.07
N ASN A 90 10.40 5.02 16.93
CA ASN A 90 10.92 3.92 16.13
C ASN A 90 9.91 3.36 15.09
N ALA A 91 8.77 4.01 14.95
CA ALA A 91 7.71 3.62 14.03
C ALA A 91 7.36 4.73 13.04
N VAL A 92 6.96 4.33 11.84
CA VAL A 92 6.43 5.18 10.79
C VAL A 92 5.00 4.75 10.47
N TYR A 93 4.11 5.69 10.34
CA TYR A 93 2.74 5.45 9.87
C TYR A 93 2.67 5.59 8.35
N GLN A 94 2.17 4.55 7.69
CA GLN A 94 1.91 4.54 6.26
C GLN A 94 0.42 4.71 6.02
N TYR A 95 0.03 5.58 5.09
CA TYR A 95 -1.37 5.85 4.79
C TYR A 95 -1.58 6.17 3.30
N SER A 96 -2.85 6.15 2.86
CA SER A 96 -3.26 6.53 1.50
C SER A 96 -2.59 5.73 0.37
N LEU A 97 -2.45 4.40 0.54
CA LEU A 97 -1.99 3.56 -0.56
C LEU A 97 -3.01 3.53 -1.69
N SER A 98 -2.61 3.96 -2.87
CA SER A 98 -3.38 3.87 -4.09
C SER A 98 -2.56 3.33 -5.26
N VAL A 99 -3.23 2.64 -6.17
CA VAL A 99 -2.67 2.20 -7.46
C VAL A 99 -3.65 2.65 -8.53
N GLU A 100 -3.13 3.29 -9.57
CA GLU A 100 -3.91 3.76 -10.70
C GLU A 100 -4.62 2.61 -11.41
N GLU A 101 -5.84 2.85 -11.87
CA GLU A 101 -6.74 1.80 -12.37
C GLU A 101 -6.10 0.88 -13.43
N PRO A 102 -5.38 1.38 -14.43
CA PRO A 102 -4.75 0.54 -15.45
C PRO A 102 -3.72 -0.46 -14.89
N PHE A 103 -3.15 -0.17 -13.71
CA PHE A 103 -2.07 -0.93 -13.09
C PHE A 103 -2.55 -1.82 -11.93
N ARG A 104 -3.84 -1.80 -11.58
CA ARG A 104 -4.39 -2.62 -10.49
C ARG A 104 -4.31 -4.11 -10.80
N GLY A 105 -4.19 -4.92 -9.74
CA GLY A 105 -4.12 -6.39 -9.85
C GLY A 105 -2.81 -6.93 -10.40
N GLN A 106 -1.79 -6.10 -10.59
CA GLN A 106 -0.49 -6.45 -11.18
C GLN A 106 0.66 -6.47 -10.15
N GLY A 107 0.35 -6.40 -8.86
CA GLY A 107 1.36 -6.44 -7.78
C GLY A 107 1.97 -5.08 -7.40
N TRP A 108 1.59 -3.98 -8.05
CA TRP A 108 2.18 -2.67 -7.78
C TRP A 108 1.98 -2.15 -6.36
N GLY A 109 0.84 -2.47 -5.73
CA GLY A 109 0.62 -2.12 -4.33
C GLY A 109 1.58 -2.83 -3.38
N GLU A 110 1.92 -4.10 -3.67
CA GLU A 110 2.92 -4.87 -2.94
C GLU A 110 4.32 -4.28 -3.15
N LYS A 111 4.68 -4.01 -4.40
CA LYS A 111 5.96 -3.40 -4.75
C LYS A 111 6.15 -2.06 -4.04
N LEU A 112 5.15 -1.18 -4.08
CA LEU A 112 5.18 0.13 -3.43
C LEU A 112 5.38 0.02 -1.91
N LYS A 113 4.72 -0.97 -1.27
CA LYS A 113 4.92 -1.23 0.16
C LYS A 113 6.32 -1.71 0.49
N GLN A 114 6.89 -2.61 -0.32
CA GLN A 114 8.26 -3.11 -0.15
C GLN A 114 9.28 -1.97 -0.28
N GLU A 115 9.13 -1.10 -1.28
CA GLU A 115 10.00 0.07 -1.43
C GLU A 115 9.88 1.04 -0.24
N CYS A 116 8.66 1.23 0.29
CA CYS A 116 8.49 2.01 1.52
C CYS A 116 9.20 1.37 2.72
N HIS A 117 9.16 0.04 2.86
CA HIS A 117 9.88 -0.65 3.93
C HIS A 117 11.39 -0.39 3.84
N ASP A 118 11.96 -0.43 2.63
CA ASP A 118 13.37 -0.16 2.43
C ASP A 118 13.74 1.30 2.74
N ILE A 119 12.89 2.25 2.34
CA ILE A 119 13.05 3.66 2.69
C ILE A 119 13.01 3.85 4.21
N ILE A 120 12.00 3.31 4.88
CA ILE A 120 11.78 3.45 6.32
C ILE A 120 12.96 2.82 7.10
N ARG A 121 13.42 1.64 6.67
CA ARG A 121 14.62 0.97 7.25
C ARG A 121 15.88 1.81 7.10
N ASN A 122 16.10 2.40 5.91
CA ASN A 122 17.25 3.25 5.63
C ASN A 122 17.21 4.57 6.45
N LEU A 123 16.04 5.03 6.85
CA LEU A 123 15.86 6.16 7.76
C LEU A 123 16.06 5.78 9.24
N GLY A 124 16.31 4.51 9.56
CA GLY A 124 16.63 4.03 10.90
C GLY A 124 15.44 3.61 11.74
N TYR A 125 14.24 3.60 11.18
CA TYR A 125 13.04 3.13 11.88
C TYR A 125 12.96 1.59 11.87
N LYS A 126 12.30 1.05 12.90
CA LYS A 126 12.18 -0.41 13.09
C LYS A 126 10.81 -0.95 12.70
N TYR A 127 9.80 -0.10 12.67
CA TYR A 127 8.43 -0.54 12.45
C TYR A 127 7.72 0.33 11.41
N ALA A 128 6.98 -0.33 10.52
CA ALA A 128 6.01 0.29 9.65
C ALA A 128 4.61 -0.05 10.15
N THR A 129 3.76 0.96 10.33
CA THR A 129 2.40 0.79 10.84
C THR A 129 1.36 1.21 9.81
N ASN A 130 0.19 0.60 9.87
CA ASN A 130 -0.96 0.92 9.02
C ASN A 130 -2.26 0.82 9.80
N ILE A 131 -3.27 1.57 9.37
CA ILE A 131 -4.66 1.35 9.77
C ILE A 131 -5.44 0.89 8.56
N VAL A 132 -6.10 -0.23 8.66
CA VAL A 132 -6.88 -0.83 7.58
C VAL A 132 -8.30 -1.11 8.05
N ARG A 133 -9.30 -0.73 7.27
CA ARG A 133 -10.70 -1.09 7.57
C ARG A 133 -10.87 -2.61 7.51
N CYS A 134 -11.64 -3.17 8.44
CA CYS A 134 -11.88 -4.61 8.51
C CYS A 134 -12.61 -5.15 7.27
N ASP A 135 -13.42 -4.34 6.61
CA ASP A 135 -14.14 -4.67 5.36
C ASP A 135 -13.31 -4.42 4.08
N ASN A 136 -12.11 -3.84 4.18
CA ASN A 136 -11.20 -3.66 3.03
C ASN A 136 -10.38 -4.93 2.79
N HIS A 137 -11.02 -5.95 2.22
CA HIS A 137 -10.40 -7.26 1.99
C HIS A 137 -9.15 -7.20 1.11
N ALA A 138 -9.08 -6.27 0.15
CA ALA A 138 -7.91 -6.10 -0.70
C ALA A 138 -6.68 -5.63 0.11
N SER A 139 -6.84 -4.60 0.94
CA SER A 139 -5.78 -4.12 1.81
C SER A 139 -5.43 -5.12 2.91
N GLN A 140 -6.42 -5.76 3.52
CA GLN A 140 -6.20 -6.82 4.53
C GLN A 140 -5.39 -8.00 3.93
N GLY A 141 -5.75 -8.43 2.72
CA GLY A 141 -5.03 -9.48 1.99
C GLY A 141 -3.59 -9.10 1.67
N LEU A 142 -3.37 -7.85 1.22
CA LEU A 142 -2.03 -7.33 0.94
C LEU A 142 -1.17 -7.29 2.21
N MET A 143 -1.69 -6.74 3.31
CA MET A 143 -0.96 -6.65 4.58
C MET A 143 -0.60 -8.06 5.10
N LYS A 144 -1.54 -9.00 5.06
CA LYS A 144 -1.30 -10.40 5.45
C LYS A 144 -0.21 -11.05 4.59
N LYS A 145 -0.25 -10.84 3.26
CA LYS A 145 0.77 -11.36 2.33
C LYS A 145 2.15 -10.82 2.64
N LEU A 146 2.25 -9.54 3.02
CA LEU A 146 3.50 -8.88 3.39
C LEU A 146 3.99 -9.24 4.80
N GLY A 147 3.21 -9.98 5.60
CA GLY A 147 3.61 -10.39 6.95
C GLY A 147 3.30 -9.39 8.05
N TYR A 148 2.42 -8.41 7.80
CA TYR A 148 1.96 -7.51 8.85
C TYR A 148 1.22 -8.27 9.95
N GLN A 149 1.48 -7.88 11.18
CA GLN A 149 0.83 -8.42 12.37
C GLN A 149 -0.24 -7.44 12.87
N LYS A 150 -1.32 -8.00 13.41
CA LYS A 150 -2.38 -7.20 14.04
C LYS A 150 -1.95 -6.82 15.44
N HIS A 151 -1.99 -5.51 15.74
CA HIS A 151 -1.76 -4.98 17.07
C HIS A 151 -3.07 -4.82 17.83
N GLN A 152 -4.03 -4.10 17.25
CA GLN A 152 -5.33 -3.81 17.87
C GLN A 152 -6.45 -3.79 16.83
N SER A 153 -7.70 -3.90 17.30
CA SER A 153 -8.91 -3.75 16.48
C SER A 153 -10.02 -3.09 17.30
N ASN A 154 -10.80 -2.23 16.68
CA ASN A 154 -12.05 -1.70 17.27
C ASN A 154 -13.31 -2.30 16.61
N GLY A 155 -13.14 -3.32 15.77
CA GLY A 155 -14.22 -3.94 14.99
C GLY A 155 -14.49 -3.29 13.63
N GLU A 156 -14.14 -2.01 13.44
CA GLU A 156 -14.24 -1.33 12.15
C GLU A 156 -12.88 -1.26 11.44
N ARG A 157 -11.82 -1.09 12.22
CA ARG A 157 -10.45 -0.93 11.72
C ARG A 157 -9.47 -1.75 12.54
N ASP A 158 -8.44 -2.24 11.87
CA ASP A 158 -7.29 -2.91 12.44
C ASP A 158 -6.07 -1.99 12.38
N VAL A 159 -5.33 -1.90 13.47
CA VAL A 159 -3.97 -1.37 13.50
C VAL A 159 -3.02 -2.53 13.23
N LEU A 160 -2.24 -2.40 12.19
CA LEU A 160 -1.30 -3.41 11.73
C LEU A 160 0.12 -2.85 11.81
N TYR A 161 1.09 -3.71 12.09
CA TYR A 161 2.51 -3.34 12.08
C TYR A 161 3.36 -4.41 11.40
N PHE A 162 4.49 -3.98 10.89
CA PHE A 162 5.54 -4.81 10.30
C PHE A 162 6.89 -4.43 10.91
N GLU A 163 7.65 -5.40 11.36
CA GLU A 163 9.02 -5.22 11.84
C GLU A 163 9.98 -5.26 10.64
N LEU A 164 10.79 -4.19 10.50
CA LEU A 164 11.64 -3.91 9.33
C LEU A 164 13.02 -4.59 9.39
#